data_c62ca60f244a628c4dc541ce20a8a237
#
_entry.id   c62ca60f244a628c4dc541ce20a8a237
#
_cell.length_a   1.000
_cell.length_b   1.000
_cell.length_c   1.000
_cell.angle_alpha   90.00
_cell.angle_beta   90.00
_cell.angle_gamma   90.00
#
_symmetry.space_group_name_H-M   'P 1'
#
loop_
_entity.id
_entity.type
_entity.pdbx_description
1 polymer ?
#
loop_
_entity_poly.entity_id
_entity_poly.type
_entity_poly.pdbx_seq_one_letter_code
_entity_poly.pdbx_strand_id
1 'polypeptide(L)'
;KKALLKINDKTIIEYLYERMKKVKKIRKVIVCTTNEVSDKPLVEFLKLNKMDYFCGSKKDILIRYLDAANKFSTDFIINVDGDDIYTDPNHVESIIDEFEKSNLDFIQMGKVPLGFTCMGFTKEILEKICNFKKSNDTETGWVRFFTETNIVEVKKIIPIKEINYPKTLRLSLDYKEDYELSKEIFKKFGNKFEYEDIINYVILDKKRLKKMEKTEKKWSNHWDENLSDISLKHM
;
A
#
# COMPACT_ATOMS: atom_id res chain seq x y z
N LYS A 1 -10.56 -8.60 -7.78
CA LYS A 1 -11.80 -7.93 -8.30
C LYS A 1 -12.02 -6.54 -7.71
N LYS A 2 -11.57 -6.23 -6.46
CA LYS A 2 -11.78 -4.91 -5.84
C LYS A 2 -11.11 -3.77 -6.62
N ALA A 3 -9.95 -3.98 -7.19
CA ALA A 3 -9.24 -2.97 -7.98
C ALA A 3 -10.03 -2.45 -9.21
N LEU A 4 -10.94 -3.26 -9.76
CA LEU A 4 -11.80 -2.90 -10.90
C LEU A 4 -13.19 -2.39 -10.49
N LEU A 5 -13.50 -2.28 -9.20
CA LEU A 5 -14.72 -1.60 -8.76
C LEU A 5 -14.68 -0.15 -9.21
N LYS A 6 -15.82 0.35 -9.67
CA LYS A 6 -15.93 1.72 -10.19
C LYS A 6 -16.54 2.66 -9.16
N ILE A 7 -15.93 3.83 -9.05
CA ILE A 7 -16.51 4.99 -8.37
C ILE A 7 -16.63 6.08 -9.43
N ASN A 8 -17.85 6.56 -9.65
CA ASN A 8 -18.17 7.36 -10.82
C ASN A 8 -17.74 6.60 -12.08
N ASP A 9 -16.99 7.21 -12.98
CA ASP A 9 -16.58 6.62 -14.25
C ASP A 9 -15.22 5.92 -14.20
N LYS A 10 -14.51 5.95 -13.05
CA LYS A 10 -13.17 5.40 -12.89
C LYS A 10 -13.12 4.19 -11.96
N THR A 11 -12.23 3.27 -12.26
CA THR A 11 -11.91 2.15 -11.37
C THR A 11 -11.04 2.60 -10.19
N ILE A 12 -11.05 1.81 -9.13
CA ILE A 12 -10.19 2.03 -7.95
C ILE A 12 -8.72 2.12 -8.36
N ILE A 13 -8.25 1.20 -9.22
CA ILE A 13 -6.85 1.21 -9.64
C ILE A 13 -6.48 2.44 -10.46
N GLU A 14 -7.41 3.02 -11.24
CA GLU A 14 -7.17 4.28 -11.96
C GLU A 14 -6.96 5.43 -10.99
N TYR A 15 -7.78 5.53 -9.94
CA TYR A 15 -7.62 6.57 -8.93
C TYR A 15 -6.24 6.49 -8.27
N LEU A 16 -5.85 5.30 -7.81
CA LEU A 16 -4.55 5.12 -7.16
C LEU A 16 -3.38 5.36 -8.12
N TYR A 17 -3.44 4.79 -9.32
CA TYR A 17 -2.39 4.96 -10.34
C TYR A 17 -2.19 6.44 -10.69
N GLU A 18 -3.28 7.18 -10.93
CA GLU A 18 -3.22 8.62 -11.21
C GLU A 18 -2.66 9.43 -10.04
N ARG A 19 -2.96 9.03 -8.80
CA ARG A 19 -2.38 9.67 -7.61
C ARG A 19 -0.89 9.46 -7.55
N MET A 20 -0.44 8.25 -7.71
CA MET A 20 0.99 7.92 -7.69
C MET A 20 1.76 8.58 -8.85
N LYS A 21 1.16 8.75 -10.00
CA LYS A 21 1.76 9.51 -11.10
C LYS A 21 1.97 11.01 -10.82
N LYS A 22 1.38 11.56 -9.77
CA LYS A 22 1.64 12.95 -9.36
C LYS A 22 2.95 13.11 -8.59
N VAL A 23 3.51 12.04 -8.05
CA VAL A 23 4.80 12.04 -7.36
C VAL A 23 5.91 12.37 -8.36
N LYS A 24 6.62 13.47 -8.14
CA LYS A 24 7.56 14.02 -9.12
C LYS A 24 8.85 13.21 -9.24
N LYS A 25 9.29 12.61 -8.13
CA LYS A 25 10.59 11.92 -8.03
C LYS A 25 10.56 10.45 -8.44
N ILE A 26 9.39 9.87 -8.71
CA ILE A 26 9.33 8.48 -9.19
C ILE A 26 9.56 8.40 -10.69
N ARG A 27 10.30 7.36 -11.10
CA ARG A 27 10.54 7.09 -12.52
C ARG A 27 9.33 6.45 -13.19
N LYS A 28 8.65 5.54 -12.47
CA LYS A 28 7.58 4.72 -13.04
C LYS A 28 6.63 4.20 -11.95
N VAL A 29 5.36 4.11 -12.28
CA VAL A 29 4.34 3.41 -11.46
C VAL A 29 4.09 2.06 -12.10
N ILE A 30 4.25 0.98 -11.33
CA ILE A 30 4.06 -0.40 -11.79
C ILE A 30 2.95 -1.06 -10.95
N VAL A 31 1.92 -1.54 -11.59
CA VAL A 31 0.89 -2.33 -10.90
C VAL A 31 1.34 -3.79 -10.82
N CYS A 32 1.71 -4.24 -9.61
CA CYS A 32 2.09 -5.63 -9.37
C CYS A 32 0.84 -6.48 -9.07
N THR A 33 0.63 -7.52 -9.86
CA THR A 33 -0.48 -8.47 -9.71
C THR A 33 0.01 -9.91 -9.91
N THR A 34 -0.89 -10.86 -10.06
CA THR A 34 -0.52 -12.27 -10.19
C THR A 34 -0.78 -12.84 -11.60
N ASN A 35 -0.26 -14.05 -11.86
CA ASN A 35 -0.54 -14.79 -13.10
C ASN A 35 -1.85 -15.61 -13.01
N GLU A 36 -2.62 -15.47 -11.93
CA GLU A 36 -3.86 -16.21 -11.72
C GLU A 36 -4.95 -15.84 -12.74
N VAL A 37 -5.79 -16.80 -13.05
CA VAL A 37 -6.94 -16.59 -13.96
C VAL A 37 -7.87 -15.50 -13.43
N SER A 38 -8.01 -15.38 -12.10
CA SER A 38 -8.81 -14.34 -11.44
C SER A 38 -8.32 -12.92 -11.71
N ASP A 39 -7.04 -12.74 -12.04
CA ASP A 39 -6.43 -11.43 -12.27
C ASP A 39 -6.36 -11.07 -13.76
N LYS A 40 -6.68 -11.99 -14.67
CA LYS A 40 -6.74 -11.70 -16.11
C LYS A 40 -7.54 -10.43 -16.46
N PRO A 41 -8.75 -10.21 -15.89
CA PRO A 41 -9.50 -8.98 -16.18
C PRO A 41 -8.75 -7.71 -15.77
N LEU A 42 -8.00 -7.75 -14.66
CA LEU A 42 -7.15 -6.63 -14.24
C LEU A 42 -6.02 -6.41 -15.25
N VAL A 43 -5.33 -7.47 -15.65
CA VAL A 43 -4.21 -7.40 -16.62
C VAL A 43 -4.70 -6.85 -17.97
N GLU A 44 -5.85 -7.30 -18.46
CA GLU A 44 -6.45 -6.77 -19.69
C GLU A 44 -6.78 -5.28 -19.57
N PHE A 45 -7.37 -4.89 -18.44
CA PHE A 45 -7.67 -3.50 -18.13
C PHE A 45 -6.40 -2.64 -18.14
N LEU A 46 -5.33 -3.09 -17.47
CA LEU A 46 -4.05 -2.36 -17.41
C LEU A 46 -3.43 -2.20 -18.79
N LYS A 47 -3.47 -3.24 -19.63
CA LYS A 47 -3.01 -3.19 -21.03
C LYS A 47 -3.77 -2.15 -21.85
N LEU A 48 -5.11 -2.21 -21.81
CA LEU A 48 -5.98 -1.30 -22.56
C LEU A 48 -5.73 0.18 -22.17
N ASN A 49 -5.48 0.42 -20.90
CA ASN A 49 -5.22 1.77 -20.36
C ASN A 49 -3.74 2.17 -20.37
N LYS A 50 -2.87 1.36 -20.99
CA LYS A 50 -1.42 1.62 -21.09
C LYS A 50 -0.76 1.88 -19.73
N MET A 51 -1.22 1.18 -18.69
CA MET A 51 -0.63 1.20 -17.36
C MET A 51 0.47 0.14 -17.30
N ASP A 52 1.65 0.52 -16.80
CA ASP A 52 2.73 -0.44 -16.58
C ASP A 52 2.33 -1.44 -15.49
N TYR A 53 2.61 -2.72 -15.72
CA TYR A 53 2.28 -3.78 -14.78
C TYR A 53 3.31 -4.91 -14.78
N PHE A 54 3.28 -5.67 -13.72
CA PHE A 54 4.04 -6.90 -13.54
C PHE A 54 3.13 -8.00 -12.97
N CYS A 55 3.23 -9.21 -13.54
CA CYS A 55 2.54 -10.40 -13.03
C CYS A 55 3.58 -11.35 -12.45
N GLY A 56 3.45 -11.68 -11.16
CA GLY A 56 4.39 -12.54 -10.44
C GLY A 56 3.70 -13.52 -9.51
N SER A 57 4.43 -13.97 -8.47
CA SER A 57 3.94 -14.94 -7.50
C SER A 57 2.64 -14.47 -6.83
N LYS A 58 1.70 -15.41 -6.64
CA LYS A 58 0.47 -15.16 -5.89
C LYS A 58 0.74 -15.07 -4.39
N LYS A 59 1.35 -16.10 -3.85
CA LYS A 59 1.56 -16.25 -2.41
C LYS A 59 2.74 -15.46 -1.88
N ASP A 60 3.78 -15.32 -2.66
CA ASP A 60 5.02 -14.67 -2.24
C ASP A 60 5.10 -13.25 -2.81
N ILE A 61 4.59 -12.30 -2.02
CA ILE A 61 4.59 -10.87 -2.37
C ILE A 61 6.02 -10.34 -2.46
N LEU A 62 6.92 -10.77 -1.58
CA LEU A 62 8.32 -10.30 -1.56
C LEU A 62 9.05 -10.72 -2.84
N ILE A 63 8.92 -11.98 -3.26
CA ILE A 63 9.45 -12.44 -4.54
C ILE A 63 8.82 -11.70 -5.70
N ARG A 64 7.50 -11.44 -5.67
CA ARG A 64 6.84 -10.66 -6.73
C ARG A 64 7.41 -9.25 -6.86
N TYR A 65 7.71 -8.59 -5.75
CA TYR A 65 8.34 -7.27 -5.78
C TYR A 65 9.79 -7.32 -6.26
N LEU A 66 10.55 -8.34 -5.85
CA LEU A 66 11.93 -8.52 -6.28
C LEU A 66 12.01 -8.78 -7.80
N ASP A 67 11.15 -9.65 -8.33
CA ASP A 67 11.08 -9.94 -9.75
C ASP A 67 10.67 -8.69 -10.56
N ALA A 68 9.74 -7.91 -10.05
CA ALA A 68 9.37 -6.63 -10.64
C ALA A 68 10.56 -5.65 -10.63
N ALA A 69 11.27 -5.52 -9.51
CA ALA A 69 12.44 -4.65 -9.39
C ALA A 69 13.54 -5.04 -10.38
N ASN A 70 13.80 -6.33 -10.54
CA ASN A 70 14.75 -6.85 -11.52
C ASN A 70 14.32 -6.52 -12.95
N LYS A 71 13.05 -6.78 -13.30
CA LYS A 71 12.51 -6.50 -14.65
C LYS A 71 12.59 -5.03 -15.02
N PHE A 72 12.35 -4.13 -14.09
CA PHE A 72 12.33 -2.69 -14.33
C PHE A 72 13.64 -1.99 -13.96
N SER A 73 14.66 -2.75 -13.55
CA SER A 73 16.00 -2.25 -13.20
C SER A 73 15.93 -1.09 -12.23
N THR A 74 15.33 -1.33 -11.03
CA THR A 74 15.21 -0.34 -9.97
C THR A 74 15.93 -0.80 -8.71
N ASP A 75 16.55 0.14 -8.00
CA ASP A 75 17.33 -0.12 -6.78
C ASP A 75 16.55 0.31 -5.52
N PHE A 76 15.58 1.23 -5.66
CA PHE A 76 14.70 1.65 -4.59
C PHE A 76 13.24 1.53 -5.01
N ILE A 77 12.45 0.86 -4.18
CA ILE A 77 11.04 0.56 -4.42
C ILE A 77 10.20 1.37 -3.45
N ILE A 78 9.19 2.07 -3.96
CA ILE A 78 8.10 2.59 -3.14
C ILE A 78 6.93 1.64 -3.27
N ASN A 79 6.46 1.12 -2.14
CA ASN A 79 5.26 0.30 -2.07
C ASN A 79 4.07 1.15 -1.61
N VAL A 80 2.95 0.94 -2.30
CA VAL A 80 1.60 1.37 -1.91
C VAL A 80 0.69 0.19 -2.19
N ASP A 81 0.02 -0.32 -1.17
CA ASP A 81 -0.90 -1.45 -1.35
C ASP A 81 -2.14 -1.03 -2.14
N GLY A 82 -2.67 -1.94 -2.95
CA GLY A 82 -3.75 -1.62 -3.89
C GLY A 82 -5.10 -1.26 -3.26
N ASP A 83 -5.21 -1.38 -1.95
CA ASP A 83 -6.34 -0.99 -1.11
C ASP A 83 -6.08 0.29 -0.29
N ASP A 84 -4.85 0.80 -0.30
CA ASP A 84 -4.48 2.08 0.32
C ASP A 84 -4.72 3.24 -0.65
N ILE A 85 -5.97 3.36 -1.10
CA ILE A 85 -6.40 4.22 -2.21
C ILE A 85 -6.31 5.73 -1.93
N TYR A 86 -6.09 6.10 -0.69
CA TYR A 86 -5.96 7.50 -0.26
C TYR A 86 -4.52 7.94 -0.05
N THR A 87 -3.54 7.05 -0.28
CA THR A 87 -2.11 7.38 -0.11
C THR A 87 -1.77 8.73 -0.72
N ASP A 88 -1.17 9.60 0.10
CA ASP A 88 -0.85 10.96 -0.32
C ASP A 88 0.47 10.99 -1.10
N PRO A 89 0.51 11.58 -2.31
CA PRO A 89 1.74 11.77 -3.07
C PRO A 89 2.84 12.49 -2.29
N ASN A 90 2.49 13.44 -1.41
CA ASN A 90 3.45 14.15 -0.57
C ASN A 90 4.11 13.22 0.47
N HIS A 91 3.38 12.24 0.99
CA HIS A 91 3.96 11.21 1.88
C HIS A 91 4.99 10.36 1.14
N VAL A 92 4.70 9.99 -0.10
CA VAL A 92 5.64 9.25 -0.96
C VAL A 92 6.88 10.09 -1.25
N GLU A 93 6.73 11.37 -1.59
CA GLU A 93 7.86 12.28 -1.78
C GLU A 93 8.71 12.40 -0.52
N SER A 94 8.10 12.49 0.67
CA SER A 94 8.82 12.53 1.94
C SER A 94 9.65 11.27 2.21
N ILE A 95 9.19 10.09 1.79
CA ILE A 95 9.96 8.84 1.88
C ILE A 95 11.18 8.91 0.96
N ILE A 96 11.00 9.39 -0.28
CA ILE A 96 12.11 9.52 -1.24
C ILE A 96 13.13 10.55 -0.74
N ASP A 97 12.67 11.70 -0.23
CA ASP A 97 13.53 12.73 0.33
C ASP A 97 14.36 12.21 1.51
N GLU A 98 13.75 11.38 2.35
CA GLU A 98 14.44 10.76 3.47
C GLU A 98 15.46 9.72 2.99
N PHE A 99 15.12 8.91 2.00
CA PHE A 99 16.04 7.94 1.41
C PHE A 99 17.27 8.64 0.81
N GLU A 100 17.07 9.70 0.03
CA GLU A 100 18.15 10.48 -0.58
C GLU A 100 19.11 11.09 0.46
N LYS A 101 18.61 11.38 1.70
CA LYS A 101 19.42 11.93 2.79
C LYS A 101 20.15 10.89 3.61
N SER A 102 19.50 9.76 3.87
CA SER A 102 19.94 8.79 4.88
C SER A 102 20.49 7.48 4.31
N ASN A 103 20.11 7.15 3.08
CA ASN A 103 20.49 5.90 2.41
C ASN A 103 20.07 4.63 3.18
N LEU A 104 18.99 4.73 3.96
CA LEU A 104 18.49 3.63 4.79
C LEU A 104 17.77 2.56 3.99
N ASP A 105 17.84 1.34 4.45
CA ASP A 105 17.25 0.18 3.76
C ASP A 105 15.73 0.18 3.72
N PHE A 106 15.07 0.71 4.77
CA PHE A 106 13.62 0.72 4.88
C PHE A 106 13.11 1.98 5.60
N ILE A 107 12.19 2.67 4.93
CA ILE A 107 11.55 3.88 5.44
C ILE A 107 10.04 3.72 5.34
N GLN A 108 9.32 3.95 6.43
CA GLN A 108 7.86 3.83 6.48
C GLN A 108 7.23 5.15 6.91
N MET A 109 6.13 5.54 6.25
CA MET A 109 5.26 6.59 6.75
C MET A 109 4.52 6.09 8.00
N GLY A 110 4.82 6.67 9.14
CA GLY A 110 4.15 6.42 10.42
C GLY A 110 3.06 7.44 10.69
N LYS A 111 2.27 7.22 11.75
CA LYS A 111 1.18 8.11 12.19
C LYS A 111 0.17 8.45 11.07
N VAL A 112 -0.09 7.48 10.20
CA VAL A 112 -1.17 7.52 9.21
C VAL A 112 -2.07 6.31 9.41
N PRO A 113 -3.39 6.42 9.22
CA PRO A 113 -4.27 5.27 9.27
C PRO A 113 -4.06 4.37 8.05
N LEU A 114 -4.42 3.10 8.15
CA LEU A 114 -4.54 2.20 6.99
C LEU A 114 -5.42 2.85 5.92
N GLY A 115 -5.02 2.75 4.66
CA GLY A 115 -5.62 3.50 3.54
C GLY A 115 -4.75 4.65 3.04
N PHE A 116 -3.73 5.05 3.86
CA PHE A 116 -2.72 6.05 3.52
C PHE A 116 -1.29 5.51 3.65
N THR A 117 -1.13 4.24 3.94
CA THR A 117 0.20 3.67 4.17
C THR A 117 1.04 3.67 2.90
N CYS A 118 2.30 4.01 3.07
CA CYS A 118 3.33 3.85 2.04
C CYS A 118 4.68 3.63 2.70
N MET A 119 5.56 2.96 1.98
CA MET A 119 6.90 2.66 2.45
C MET A 119 7.89 2.57 1.29
N GLY A 120 9.16 2.79 1.60
CA GLY A 120 10.25 2.66 0.64
C GLY A 120 11.29 1.68 1.15
N PHE A 121 11.88 0.88 0.26
CA PHE A 121 12.94 -0.06 0.61
C PHE A 121 13.88 -0.30 -0.56
N THR A 122 15.14 -0.62 -0.23
CA THR A 122 16.14 -0.94 -1.24
C THR A 122 15.89 -2.34 -1.81
N LYS A 123 16.26 -2.53 -3.08
CA LYS A 123 16.27 -3.85 -3.70
C LYS A 123 17.22 -4.80 -2.95
N GLU A 124 18.36 -4.30 -2.49
CA GLU A 124 19.36 -5.08 -1.75
C GLU A 124 18.75 -5.73 -0.50
N ILE A 125 18.06 -4.95 0.34
CA ILE A 125 17.43 -5.51 1.53
C ILE A 125 16.30 -6.48 1.19
N LEU A 126 15.54 -6.23 0.12
CA LEU A 126 14.51 -7.13 -0.35
C LEU A 126 15.11 -8.47 -0.82
N GLU A 127 16.22 -8.46 -1.57
CA GLU A 127 16.98 -9.66 -1.95
C GLU A 127 17.45 -10.45 -0.72
N LYS A 128 18.02 -9.75 0.25
CA LYS A 128 18.47 -10.35 1.51
C LYS A 128 17.30 -11.05 2.23
N ILE A 129 16.16 -10.38 2.39
CA ILE A 129 14.97 -10.99 3.00
C ILE A 129 14.51 -12.21 2.20
N CYS A 130 14.41 -12.11 0.88
CA CYS A 130 13.97 -13.21 0.02
C CYS A 130 14.88 -14.45 0.13
N ASN A 131 16.19 -14.25 0.33
CA ASN A 131 17.15 -15.34 0.48
C ASN A 131 17.06 -16.03 1.85
N PHE A 132 16.76 -15.28 2.90
CA PHE A 132 16.79 -15.79 4.28
C PHE A 132 15.40 -16.16 4.82
N LYS A 133 14.30 -15.65 4.29
CA LYS A 133 12.97 -16.05 4.74
C LYS A 133 12.73 -17.55 4.56
N LYS A 134 12.03 -18.18 5.51
CA LYS A 134 11.63 -19.59 5.44
C LYS A 134 10.31 -19.76 4.69
N SER A 135 9.36 -18.86 4.92
CA SER A 135 8.04 -18.93 4.32
C SER A 135 8.05 -18.49 2.85
N ASN A 136 7.32 -19.23 2.01
CA ASN A 136 6.99 -18.85 0.65
C ASN A 136 5.54 -18.30 0.55
N ASP A 137 4.88 -18.12 1.69
CA ASP A 137 3.58 -17.44 1.79
C ASP A 137 3.78 -16.18 2.63
N THR A 138 3.84 -15.04 1.93
CA THR A 138 4.08 -13.72 2.54
C THR A 138 2.90 -12.78 2.22
N GLU A 139 1.72 -13.32 1.85
CA GLU A 139 0.59 -12.50 1.39
C GLU A 139 0.05 -11.59 2.50
N THR A 140 0.02 -12.08 3.75
CA THR A 140 -0.45 -11.28 4.88
C THR A 140 0.69 -10.93 5.81
N GLY A 141 0.92 -9.64 6.04
CA GLY A 141 1.94 -9.16 6.97
C GLY A 141 3.37 -9.17 6.41
N TRP A 142 3.56 -9.17 5.11
CA TRP A 142 4.87 -9.15 4.46
C TRP A 142 5.81 -8.04 4.98
N VAL A 143 5.26 -6.89 5.37
CA VAL A 143 6.02 -5.76 5.93
C VAL A 143 6.76 -6.13 7.22
N ARG A 144 6.28 -7.12 7.96
CA ARG A 144 6.90 -7.60 9.22
C ARG A 144 8.30 -8.18 9.00
N PHE A 145 8.62 -8.70 7.80
CA PHE A 145 9.98 -9.10 7.46
C PHE A 145 10.97 -7.93 7.52
N PHE A 146 10.51 -6.70 7.29
CA PHE A 146 11.33 -5.50 7.44
C PHE A 146 11.29 -4.97 8.87
N THR A 147 10.14 -4.96 9.51
CA THR A 147 9.92 -4.22 10.78
C THR A 147 10.14 -5.04 12.05
N GLU A 148 10.12 -6.37 11.96
CA GLU A 148 10.20 -7.28 13.11
C GLU A 148 11.41 -8.25 13.04
N THR A 149 12.27 -8.10 12.03
CA THR A 149 13.52 -8.85 11.94
C THR A 149 14.70 -7.94 12.27
N ASN A 150 15.78 -8.51 12.80
CA ASN A 150 16.97 -7.74 13.19
C ASN A 150 17.95 -7.49 12.03
N ILE A 151 17.53 -7.73 10.79
CA ILE A 151 18.40 -7.63 9.61
C ILE A 151 18.21 -6.32 8.84
N VAL A 152 17.25 -5.48 9.25
CA VAL A 152 16.85 -4.26 8.55
C VAL A 152 16.91 -3.06 9.50
N GLU A 153 17.54 -1.99 9.08
CA GLU A 153 17.43 -0.71 9.76
C GLU A 153 16.15 0.01 9.33
N VAL A 154 15.25 0.22 10.28
CA VAL A 154 13.91 0.77 10.02
C VAL A 154 13.84 2.21 10.47
N LYS A 155 13.46 3.11 9.59
CA LYS A 155 13.09 4.48 9.92
C LYS A 155 11.60 4.74 9.71
N LYS A 156 10.94 5.27 10.74
CA LYS A 156 9.58 5.79 10.62
C LYS A 156 9.64 7.31 10.53
N ILE A 157 9.11 7.85 9.46
CA ILE A 157 8.89 9.29 9.30
C ILE A 157 7.41 9.62 9.54
N ILE A 158 7.11 10.84 9.86
CA ILE A 158 5.74 11.29 10.15
C ILE A 158 5.29 12.33 9.13
N PRO A 159 3.98 12.47 8.87
CA PRO A 159 3.46 13.53 8.04
C PRO A 159 3.89 14.91 8.52
N ILE A 160 4.11 15.85 7.60
CA ILE A 160 4.45 17.25 7.93
C ILE A 160 3.37 17.87 8.82
N LYS A 161 2.10 17.53 8.56
CA LYS A 161 0.96 17.92 9.40
C LYS A 161 0.42 16.67 10.11
N GLU A 162 0.65 16.59 11.40
CA GLU A 162 0.07 15.53 12.22
C GLU A 162 -1.41 15.85 12.53
N ILE A 163 -2.27 14.86 12.39
CA ILE A 163 -3.68 14.95 12.75
C ILE A 163 -3.99 13.90 13.79
N ASN A 164 -4.69 14.31 14.83
CA ASN A 164 -5.20 13.38 15.83
C ASN A 164 -6.44 12.66 15.30
N TYR A 165 -6.42 11.35 15.29
CA TYR A 165 -7.55 10.51 14.90
C TYR A 165 -7.64 9.27 15.80
N PRO A 166 -8.84 8.68 15.96
CA PRO A 166 -9.01 7.46 16.75
C PRO A 166 -8.16 6.31 16.18
N LYS A 167 -7.56 5.49 17.05
CA LYS A 167 -6.78 4.30 16.63
C LYS A 167 -7.60 3.31 15.79
N THR A 168 -8.91 3.33 15.92
CA THR A 168 -9.86 2.52 15.15
C THR A 168 -10.13 3.07 13.74
N LEU A 169 -9.53 4.21 13.37
CA LEU A 169 -9.69 4.77 12.04
C LEU A 169 -8.91 3.94 11.03
N ARG A 170 -9.64 3.26 10.15
CA ARG A 170 -9.12 2.46 9.05
C ARG A 170 -9.82 2.87 7.75
N LEU A 171 -9.06 3.17 6.73
CA LEU A 171 -9.54 3.67 5.44
C LEU A 171 -9.09 2.79 4.25
N SER A 172 -8.44 1.64 4.53
CA SER A 172 -8.15 0.66 3.48
C SER A 172 -9.45 0.06 2.92
N LEU A 173 -9.42 -0.29 1.63
CA LEU A 173 -10.60 -0.78 0.90
C LEU A 173 -10.69 -2.31 0.95
N ASP A 174 -11.31 -2.87 2.00
CA ASP A 174 -11.41 -4.33 2.19
C ASP A 174 -12.84 -4.84 2.12
N TYR A 175 -13.79 -4.08 2.65
CA TYR A 175 -15.19 -4.49 2.79
C TYR A 175 -16.13 -3.61 1.95
N LYS A 176 -17.37 -4.07 1.80
CA LYS A 176 -18.42 -3.30 1.13
C LYS A 176 -18.63 -1.93 1.76
N GLU A 177 -18.54 -1.87 3.08
CA GLU A 177 -18.69 -0.62 3.84
C GLU A 177 -17.60 0.40 3.51
N ASP A 178 -16.36 -0.07 3.32
CA ASP A 178 -15.24 0.77 2.90
C ASP A 178 -15.47 1.32 1.48
N TYR A 179 -15.99 0.49 0.59
CA TYR A 179 -16.34 0.92 -0.77
C TYR A 179 -17.46 1.95 -0.78
N GLU A 180 -18.51 1.79 0.05
CA GLU A 180 -19.57 2.80 0.16
C GLU A 180 -19.03 4.13 0.68
N LEU A 181 -18.15 4.11 1.69
CA LEU A 181 -17.48 5.31 2.18
C LEU A 181 -16.60 5.94 1.09
N SER A 182 -15.88 5.11 0.33
CA SER A 182 -15.03 5.60 -0.77
C SER A 182 -15.86 6.30 -1.84
N LYS A 183 -17.05 5.80 -2.16
CA LYS A 183 -17.96 6.50 -3.10
C LYS A 183 -18.34 7.89 -2.58
N GLU A 184 -18.65 8.03 -1.29
CA GLU A 184 -18.96 9.33 -0.69
C GLU A 184 -17.76 10.29 -0.79
N ILE A 185 -16.56 9.80 -0.46
CA ILE A 185 -15.31 10.58 -0.48
C ILE A 185 -14.98 11.03 -1.90
N PHE A 186 -14.91 10.12 -2.86
CA PHE A 186 -14.57 10.48 -4.24
C PHE A 186 -15.66 11.30 -4.94
N LYS A 187 -16.93 11.17 -4.55
CA LYS A 187 -18.00 12.05 -5.02
C LYS A 187 -17.80 13.48 -4.54
N LYS A 188 -17.32 13.66 -3.29
CA LYS A 188 -17.11 14.97 -2.69
C LYS A 188 -15.82 15.65 -3.16
N PHE A 189 -14.72 14.92 -3.20
CA PHE A 189 -13.39 15.48 -3.40
C PHE A 189 -12.78 15.16 -4.78
N GLY A 190 -13.38 14.24 -5.52
CA GLY A 190 -12.74 13.68 -6.72
C GLY A 190 -11.42 13.01 -6.38
N ASN A 191 -10.40 13.21 -7.21
CA ASN A 191 -9.01 12.76 -6.96
C ASN A 191 -8.07 13.94 -6.60
N LYS A 192 -8.62 14.99 -6.00
CA LYS A 192 -7.92 16.25 -5.67
C LYS A 192 -7.98 16.55 -4.17
N PHE A 193 -7.74 15.56 -3.35
CA PHE A 193 -7.70 15.72 -1.90
C PHE A 193 -6.28 15.53 -1.37
N GLU A 194 -6.00 16.15 -0.24
CA GLU A 194 -4.85 15.91 0.61
C GLU A 194 -5.25 14.99 1.78
N TYR A 195 -4.25 14.49 2.48
CA TYR A 195 -4.41 13.64 3.66
C TYR A 195 -5.42 14.21 4.68
N GLU A 196 -5.27 15.50 5.00
CA GLU A 196 -6.11 16.19 5.99
C GLU A 196 -7.59 16.24 5.60
N ASP A 197 -7.88 16.42 4.32
CA ASP A 197 -9.26 16.55 3.84
C ASP A 197 -10.07 15.30 4.17
N ILE A 198 -9.47 14.14 3.93
CA ILE A 198 -10.16 12.87 4.14
C ILE A 198 -10.28 12.53 5.62
N ILE A 199 -9.20 12.71 6.39
CA ILE A 199 -9.25 12.44 7.83
C ILE A 199 -10.31 13.31 8.49
N ASN A 200 -10.28 14.63 8.26
CA ASN A 200 -11.25 15.55 8.84
C ASN A 200 -12.70 15.24 8.39
N TYR A 201 -12.90 14.89 7.14
CA TYR A 201 -14.21 14.49 6.63
C TYR A 201 -14.80 13.30 7.37
N VAL A 202 -13.96 12.33 7.71
CA VAL A 202 -14.41 11.11 8.38
C VAL A 202 -14.58 11.32 9.87
N ILE A 203 -13.63 11.95 10.57
CA ILE A 203 -13.68 12.10 12.04
C ILE A 203 -14.77 13.04 12.53
N LEU A 204 -15.20 14.00 11.72
CA LEU A 204 -16.27 14.93 12.04
C LEU A 204 -17.66 14.30 12.02
N ASP A 205 -17.82 13.11 11.47
CA ASP A 205 -19.10 12.40 11.42
C ASP A 205 -19.09 11.14 12.31
N LYS A 206 -19.72 11.24 13.47
CA LYS A 206 -19.84 10.13 14.44
C LYS A 206 -20.46 8.85 13.84
N LYS A 207 -21.34 8.97 12.84
CA LYS A 207 -21.95 7.80 12.20
C LYS A 207 -20.93 7.07 11.32
N ARG A 208 -20.08 7.82 10.59
CA ARG A 208 -18.98 7.24 9.81
C ARG A 208 -18.00 6.52 10.72
N LEU A 209 -17.54 7.17 11.80
CA LEU A 209 -16.62 6.55 12.76
C LEU A 209 -17.18 5.25 13.32
N LYS A 210 -18.43 5.25 13.81
CA LYS A 210 -19.06 4.04 14.37
C LYS A 210 -19.17 2.89 13.34
N LYS A 211 -19.38 3.22 12.07
CA LYS A 211 -19.39 2.23 10.98
C LYS A 211 -18.01 1.63 10.76
N MET A 212 -16.97 2.46 10.84
CA MET A 212 -15.57 2.04 10.65
C MET A 212 -15.06 1.18 11.81
N GLU A 213 -15.43 1.47 13.05
CA GLU A 213 -15.08 0.63 14.22
C GLU A 213 -15.49 -0.84 14.03
N LYS A 214 -16.63 -1.08 13.39
CA LYS A 214 -17.09 -2.44 13.09
C LYS A 214 -16.23 -3.13 12.02
N THR A 215 -15.87 -2.41 10.97
CA THR A 215 -15.02 -2.96 9.89
C THR A 215 -13.59 -3.13 10.37
N GLU A 216 -13.10 -2.23 11.22
CA GLU A 216 -11.77 -2.34 11.82
C GLU A 216 -11.65 -3.62 12.66
N LYS A 217 -12.58 -3.87 13.59
CA LYS A 217 -12.58 -5.09 14.40
C LYS A 217 -12.59 -6.37 13.55
N LYS A 218 -13.37 -6.37 12.46
CA LYS A 218 -13.44 -7.50 11.53
C LYS A 218 -12.10 -7.70 10.80
N TRP A 219 -11.48 -6.59 10.40
CA TRP A 219 -10.19 -6.61 9.73
C TRP A 219 -9.08 -7.09 10.67
N SER A 220 -9.02 -6.57 11.90
CA SER A 220 -8.03 -6.95 12.89
C SER A 220 -8.07 -8.45 13.19
N ASN A 221 -9.26 -9.03 13.41
CA ASN A 221 -9.40 -10.47 13.60
C ASN A 221 -8.88 -11.28 12.40
N HIS A 222 -9.25 -10.85 11.19
CA HIS A 222 -8.78 -11.53 9.96
C HIS A 222 -7.26 -11.43 9.80
N TRP A 223 -6.68 -10.28 10.12
CA TRP A 223 -5.25 -10.08 10.11
C TRP A 223 -4.53 -11.03 11.05
N ASP A 224 -4.95 -11.10 12.32
CA ASP A 224 -4.34 -11.95 13.35
C ASP A 224 -4.40 -13.45 13.00
N GLU A 225 -5.50 -13.88 12.36
CA GLU A 225 -5.70 -15.28 11.95
C GLU A 225 -4.84 -15.70 10.74
N ASN A 226 -4.37 -14.76 9.91
CA ASN A 226 -3.72 -15.05 8.63
C ASN A 226 -2.28 -14.54 8.53
N LEU A 227 -1.66 -14.12 9.63
CA LEU A 227 -0.29 -13.62 9.62
C LEU A 227 0.72 -14.64 9.09
N SER A 228 1.54 -14.21 8.17
CA SER A 228 2.64 -15.01 7.63
C SER A 228 3.71 -15.28 8.70
N ASP A 229 4.31 -16.48 8.65
CA ASP A 229 5.51 -16.79 9.45
C ASP A 229 6.71 -15.99 8.91
N ILE A 230 7.31 -15.17 9.79
CA ILE A 230 8.48 -14.34 9.49
C ILE A 230 9.81 -14.95 9.89
N SER A 231 9.84 -16.25 10.21
CA SER A 231 11.07 -16.96 10.56
C SER A 231 12.12 -16.85 9.46
N LEU A 232 13.37 -16.59 9.84
CA LEU A 232 14.52 -16.56 8.95
C LEU A 232 15.34 -17.86 9.08
N LYS A 233 16.00 -18.25 7.99
CA LYS A 233 17.06 -19.28 8.01
C LYS A 233 18.22 -18.74 8.86
N HIS A 234 18.98 -19.64 9.47
CA HIS A 234 20.23 -19.23 10.12
C HIS A 234 21.17 -18.61 9.08
N MET A 235 21.66 -17.44 9.39
CA MET A 235 22.69 -16.76 8.58
C MET A 235 24.04 -17.40 8.83
#